data_ca89f4cb79aa5eb3addba7b65fa623fd
#
_entry.id   ca89f4cb79aa5eb3addba7b65fa623fd
#
_cell.length_a   1.000
_cell.length_b   1.000
_cell.length_c   1.000
_cell.angle_alpha   90.00
_cell.angle_beta   90.00
_cell.angle_gamma   90.00
#
_symmetry.space_group_name_H-M   'P 1'
#
loop_
_entity.id
_entity.type
_entity.pdbx_description
1 polymer ?
#
loop_
_entity_poly.entity_id
_entity_poly.type
_entity_poly.pdbx_seq_one_letter_code
_entity_poly.pdbx_strand_id
1 'polypeptide(L)'
;VIYNLPDLSRFTPPTPEQKLLSRIALNIDNNHVAIATATSNFALKGTGILIRSVAMLPENVHLFIAGGRDSEPYQRLAKKLGVAGRIHFLGKVEDMPALYRAMDLFVLPSFYDACSNAVLEALACGLKVLSTTANGSSVFLPQEHVTPDPGDAEDLAARIKVLIDEPAPGPFRIPDHIQAGLDTWVQVVNEECDQRTGKSGEVRERKADGTEENEGNGKKPHPSPSQDF
;
A
#
# COMPACT_ATOMS: atom_id res chain seq x y z
N VAL A 1 2.65 -9.85 -17.63
CA VAL A 1 2.36 -8.60 -16.91
C VAL A 1 3.16 -8.62 -15.62
N ILE A 2 3.90 -7.54 -15.33
CA ILE A 2 4.67 -7.40 -14.10
C ILE A 2 3.85 -6.48 -13.19
N TYR A 3 3.59 -6.94 -11.97
CA TYR A 3 2.90 -6.16 -10.94
C TYR A 3 3.92 -5.58 -9.95
N ASN A 4 3.66 -4.37 -9.47
CA ASN A 4 4.39 -3.85 -8.32
C ASN A 4 4.04 -4.68 -7.09
N LEU A 5 4.98 -4.80 -6.15
CA LEU A 5 4.72 -5.38 -4.84
C LEU A 5 4.99 -4.33 -3.77
N PRO A 6 4.19 -4.29 -2.70
CA PRO A 6 4.45 -3.41 -1.57
C PRO A 6 5.67 -3.90 -0.78
N ASP A 7 6.32 -2.99 -0.08
CA ASP A 7 7.36 -3.35 0.90
C ASP A 7 6.71 -4.01 2.12
N LEU A 8 6.71 -5.35 2.14
CA LEU A 8 6.12 -6.16 3.20
C LEU A 8 6.83 -6.04 4.56
N SER A 9 8.02 -5.44 4.62
CA SER A 9 8.67 -5.13 5.89
C SER A 9 8.09 -3.88 6.54
N ARG A 10 7.55 -2.98 5.73
CA ARG A 10 6.98 -1.69 6.14
C ARG A 10 5.46 -1.74 6.28
N PHE A 11 4.77 -2.40 5.34
CA PHE A 11 3.33 -2.53 5.31
C PHE A 11 2.92 -3.89 5.89
N THR A 12 2.50 -3.89 7.14
CA THR A 12 2.12 -5.09 7.90
C THR A 12 0.81 -4.89 8.63
N PRO A 13 0.02 -5.95 8.85
CA PRO A 13 -1.18 -5.87 9.67
C PRO A 13 -0.84 -5.35 11.07
N PRO A 14 -1.63 -4.43 11.64
CA PRO A 14 -1.39 -3.90 12.97
C PRO A 14 -1.75 -4.91 14.07
N THR A 15 -1.06 -4.81 15.20
CA THR A 15 -1.59 -5.34 16.46
C THR A 15 -2.79 -4.49 16.91
N PRO A 16 -3.68 -5.04 17.78
CA PRO A 16 -4.79 -4.25 18.34
C PRO A 16 -4.33 -2.95 19.01
N GLU A 17 -3.21 -2.99 19.71
CA GLU A 17 -2.61 -1.82 20.36
C GLU A 17 -2.14 -0.78 19.33
N GLN A 18 -1.43 -1.20 18.28
CA GLN A 18 -0.99 -0.32 17.21
C GLN A 18 -2.17 0.33 16.49
N LYS A 19 -3.25 -0.42 16.23
CA LYS A 19 -4.48 0.12 15.64
C LYS A 19 -5.07 1.20 16.55
N LEU A 20 -5.19 0.91 17.85
CA LEU A 20 -5.74 1.87 18.82
C LEU A 20 -4.92 3.16 18.87
N LEU A 21 -3.59 3.06 18.99
CA LEU A 21 -2.71 4.23 19.01
C LEU A 21 -2.80 5.06 17.72
N SER A 22 -2.87 4.41 16.57
CA SER A 22 -3.03 5.09 15.27
C SER A 22 -4.38 5.81 15.17
N ARG A 23 -5.46 5.21 15.69
CA ARG A 23 -6.80 5.85 15.73
C ARG A 23 -6.82 7.07 16.66
N ILE A 24 -6.20 6.98 17.83
CA ILE A 24 -6.05 8.11 18.77
C ILE A 24 -5.31 9.27 18.09
N ALA A 25 -4.19 8.98 17.42
CA ALA A 25 -3.39 10.01 16.72
C ALA A 25 -4.17 10.75 15.62
N LEU A 26 -5.17 10.09 15.00
CA LEU A 26 -6.03 10.65 13.96
C LEU A 26 -7.39 11.17 14.50
N ASN A 27 -7.61 11.15 15.82
CA ASN A 27 -8.89 11.49 16.47
C ASN A 27 -10.07 10.69 15.90
N ILE A 28 -9.88 9.37 15.72
CA ILE A 28 -10.92 8.46 15.25
C ILE A 28 -11.54 7.74 16.45
N ASP A 29 -12.82 7.98 16.69
CA ASP A 29 -13.55 7.29 17.75
C ASP A 29 -13.69 5.79 17.45
N ASN A 30 -13.76 4.97 18.49
CA ASN A 30 -13.83 3.51 18.34
C ASN A 30 -15.14 3.03 17.71
N ASN A 31 -16.21 3.81 17.79
CA ASN A 31 -17.51 3.54 17.15
C ASN A 31 -17.59 3.97 15.69
N HIS A 32 -16.58 4.71 15.20
CA HIS A 32 -16.53 5.09 13.78
C HIS A 32 -15.97 3.94 12.93
N VAL A 33 -16.55 3.78 11.75
CA VAL A 33 -15.96 3.01 10.66
C VAL A 33 -15.11 3.94 9.83
N ALA A 34 -13.81 3.68 9.77
CA ALA A 34 -12.84 4.54 9.09
C ALA A 34 -12.47 3.94 7.72
N ILE A 35 -12.81 4.66 6.66
CA ILE A 35 -12.46 4.31 5.27
C ILE A 35 -11.30 5.20 4.83
N ALA A 36 -10.23 4.60 4.29
CA ALA A 36 -9.19 5.37 3.61
C ALA A 36 -9.33 5.32 2.10
N THR A 37 -8.87 6.37 1.45
CA THR A 37 -8.45 6.39 0.04
C THR A 37 -7.16 7.18 -0.10
N ALA A 38 -6.32 6.83 -1.07
CA ALA A 38 -5.07 7.53 -1.33
C ALA A 38 -4.93 7.85 -2.81
N THR A 39 -4.66 9.12 -3.14
CA THR A 39 -4.66 9.56 -4.52
C THR A 39 -3.83 10.82 -4.75
N SER A 40 -3.20 10.91 -5.92
CA SER A 40 -2.61 12.15 -6.45
C SER A 40 -3.56 12.91 -7.38
N ASN A 41 -4.62 12.26 -7.88
CA ASN A 41 -5.60 12.81 -8.81
C ASN A 41 -7.02 12.41 -8.41
N PHE A 42 -7.74 13.32 -7.79
CA PHE A 42 -9.09 13.10 -7.27
C PHE A 42 -10.10 12.65 -8.34
N ALA A 43 -10.05 13.26 -9.52
CA ALA A 43 -10.99 12.96 -10.59
C ALA A 43 -10.76 11.53 -11.13
N LEU A 44 -9.52 11.21 -11.49
CA LEU A 44 -9.16 9.90 -12.04
C LEU A 44 -9.40 8.76 -11.05
N LYS A 45 -9.25 9.04 -9.76
CA LYS A 45 -9.41 8.04 -8.68
C LYS A 45 -10.81 8.00 -8.07
N GLY A 46 -11.77 8.66 -8.72
CA GLY A 46 -13.20 8.56 -8.36
C GLY A 46 -13.56 9.15 -6.99
N THR A 47 -12.76 10.10 -6.48
CA THR A 47 -12.98 10.68 -5.14
C THR A 47 -14.38 11.28 -5.01
N GLY A 48 -14.90 11.94 -6.07
CA GLY A 48 -16.26 12.50 -6.06
C GLY A 48 -17.35 11.43 -5.94
N ILE A 49 -17.16 10.28 -6.56
CA ILE A 49 -18.07 9.13 -6.46
C ILE A 49 -18.02 8.55 -5.04
N LEU A 50 -16.85 8.38 -4.47
CA LEU A 50 -16.69 7.89 -3.11
C LEU A 50 -17.34 8.81 -2.07
N ILE A 51 -17.23 10.14 -2.22
CA ILE A 51 -17.92 11.10 -1.35
C ILE A 51 -19.46 10.95 -1.48
N ARG A 52 -19.98 10.73 -2.69
CA ARG A 52 -21.41 10.47 -2.91
C ARG A 52 -21.84 9.18 -2.25
N SER A 53 -21.03 8.12 -2.35
CA SER A 53 -21.30 6.84 -1.70
C SER A 53 -21.36 6.98 -0.18
N VAL A 54 -20.41 7.74 0.42
CA VAL A 54 -20.41 8.00 1.87
C VAL A 54 -21.67 8.75 2.33
N ALA A 55 -22.27 9.56 1.49
CA ALA A 55 -23.53 10.24 1.81
C ALA A 55 -24.72 9.26 1.98
N MET A 56 -24.61 8.04 1.43
CA MET A 56 -25.62 6.97 1.52
C MET A 56 -25.29 5.92 2.61
N LEU A 57 -24.20 6.12 3.33
CA LEU A 57 -23.75 5.22 4.40
C LEU A 57 -24.17 5.74 5.78
N PRO A 58 -24.20 4.86 6.81
CA PRO A 58 -24.48 5.26 8.19
C PRO A 58 -23.61 6.44 8.66
N GLU A 59 -24.11 7.22 9.63
CA GLU A 59 -23.45 8.45 10.08
C GLU A 59 -22.10 8.23 10.75
N ASN A 60 -21.86 7.06 11.31
CA ASN A 60 -20.59 6.67 11.90
C ASN A 60 -19.51 6.26 10.89
N VAL A 61 -19.81 6.28 9.58
CA VAL A 61 -18.82 5.98 8.53
C VAL A 61 -18.12 7.28 8.11
N HIS A 62 -16.81 7.30 8.28
CA HIS A 62 -15.93 8.44 8.00
C HIS A 62 -14.93 8.09 6.89
N LEU A 63 -14.64 9.06 6.01
CA LEU A 63 -13.71 8.93 4.91
C LEU A 63 -12.46 9.80 5.12
N PHE A 64 -11.30 9.18 5.06
CA PHE A 64 -9.98 9.81 5.18
C PHE A 64 -9.28 9.76 3.82
N ILE A 65 -8.99 10.94 3.25
CA ILE A 65 -8.46 11.09 1.89
C ILE A 65 -7.02 11.57 1.99
N ALA A 66 -6.08 10.68 1.70
CA ALA A 66 -4.65 10.98 1.66
C ALA A 66 -4.23 11.46 0.27
N GLY A 67 -3.36 12.47 0.21
CA GLY A 67 -2.81 13.02 -1.01
C GLY A 67 -3.74 14.00 -1.71
N GLY A 68 -3.57 14.11 -3.04
CA GLY A 68 -4.33 15.03 -3.88
C GLY A 68 -3.89 16.49 -3.78
N ARG A 69 -4.29 17.24 -4.80
CA ARG A 69 -4.19 18.71 -4.87
C ARG A 69 -5.60 19.23 -5.16
N ASP A 70 -5.87 20.48 -4.86
CA ASP A 70 -7.14 21.15 -5.20
C ASP A 70 -8.38 20.43 -4.62
N SER A 71 -8.38 20.18 -3.32
CA SER A 71 -9.48 19.52 -2.61
C SER A 71 -10.77 20.34 -2.53
N GLU A 72 -10.73 21.66 -2.81
CA GLU A 72 -11.88 22.56 -2.69
C GLU A 72 -13.16 22.11 -3.41
N PRO A 73 -13.14 21.64 -4.67
CA PRO A 73 -14.37 21.18 -5.34
C PRO A 73 -15.03 20.02 -4.59
N TYR A 74 -14.20 19.13 -4.03
CA TYR A 74 -14.64 17.95 -3.27
C TYR A 74 -15.13 18.30 -1.87
N GLN A 75 -14.53 19.30 -1.23
CA GLN A 75 -15.04 19.87 0.02
C GLN A 75 -16.42 20.55 -0.19
N ARG A 76 -16.59 21.30 -1.30
CA ARG A 76 -17.89 21.87 -1.68
C ARG A 76 -18.93 20.77 -1.93
N LEU A 77 -18.53 19.67 -2.61
CA LEU A 77 -19.39 18.50 -2.82
C LEU A 77 -19.83 17.89 -1.48
N ALA A 78 -18.89 17.64 -0.56
CA ALA A 78 -19.19 17.10 0.76
C ALA A 78 -20.15 18.00 1.55
N LYS A 79 -19.96 19.33 1.50
CA LYS A 79 -20.88 20.31 2.11
C LYS A 79 -22.27 20.24 1.47
N LYS A 80 -22.37 20.21 0.13
CA LYS A 80 -23.64 20.12 -0.59
C LYS A 80 -24.42 18.84 -0.25
N LEU A 81 -23.72 17.75 0.03
CA LEU A 81 -24.31 16.45 0.41
C LEU A 81 -24.57 16.32 1.91
N GLY A 82 -24.21 17.31 2.73
CA GLY A 82 -24.40 17.27 4.18
C GLY A 82 -23.45 16.37 4.95
N VAL A 83 -22.35 15.92 4.31
CA VAL A 83 -21.41 14.96 4.89
C VAL A 83 -20.03 15.54 5.22
N ALA A 84 -19.88 16.87 5.20
CA ALA A 84 -18.58 17.51 5.38
C ALA A 84 -17.91 17.15 6.72
N GLY A 85 -18.65 16.88 7.78
CA GLY A 85 -18.11 16.47 9.08
C GLY A 85 -17.55 15.04 9.10
N ARG A 86 -17.80 14.25 8.05
CA ARG A 86 -17.34 12.85 7.92
C ARG A 86 -16.28 12.66 6.84
N ILE A 87 -15.89 13.72 6.12
CA ILE A 87 -14.89 13.68 5.06
C ILE A 87 -13.64 14.44 5.50
N HIS A 88 -12.53 13.72 5.67
CA HIS A 88 -11.27 14.25 6.18
C HIS A 88 -10.21 14.28 5.08
N PHE A 89 -9.88 15.49 4.61
CA PHE A 89 -8.81 15.69 3.62
C PHE A 89 -7.48 15.85 4.35
N LEU A 90 -6.61 14.84 4.29
CA LEU A 90 -5.34 14.79 5.03
C LEU A 90 -4.17 15.46 4.30
N GLY A 91 -4.34 15.77 2.99
CA GLY A 91 -3.21 16.24 2.18
C GLY A 91 -2.13 15.17 2.06
N LYS A 92 -0.86 15.60 1.96
CA LYS A 92 0.28 14.67 1.90
C LYS A 92 0.46 13.98 3.25
N VAL A 93 0.40 12.64 3.25
CA VAL A 93 0.64 11.79 4.42
C VAL A 93 2.03 11.16 4.28
N GLU A 94 2.91 11.41 5.26
CA GLU A 94 4.28 10.89 5.26
C GLU A 94 4.33 9.42 5.73
N ASP A 95 3.56 9.08 6.76
CA ASP A 95 3.47 7.72 7.32
C ASP A 95 2.19 7.02 6.87
N MET A 96 2.19 6.53 5.63
CA MET A 96 1.06 5.75 5.09
C MET A 96 0.78 4.47 5.88
N PRO A 97 1.78 3.69 6.35
CA PRO A 97 1.52 2.56 7.25
C PRO A 97 0.72 2.93 8.50
N ALA A 98 1.01 4.06 9.15
CA ALA A 98 0.24 4.52 10.31
C ALA A 98 -1.20 4.87 9.95
N LEU A 99 -1.41 5.50 8.78
CA LEU A 99 -2.76 5.76 8.26
C LEU A 99 -3.52 4.44 8.07
N TYR A 100 -2.96 3.47 7.32
CA TYR A 100 -3.64 2.20 7.06
C TYR A 100 -3.95 1.43 8.35
N ARG A 101 -3.06 1.43 9.34
CA ARG A 101 -3.31 0.79 10.65
C ARG A 101 -4.55 1.31 11.37
N ALA A 102 -4.88 2.58 11.18
CA ALA A 102 -6.04 3.21 11.83
C ALA A 102 -7.37 2.87 11.15
N MET A 103 -7.36 2.38 9.93
CA MET A 103 -8.52 2.21 9.06
C MET A 103 -9.18 0.84 9.24
N ASP A 104 -10.41 0.74 8.75
CA ASP A 104 -11.19 -0.50 8.67
C ASP A 104 -11.32 -0.99 7.23
N LEU A 105 -11.41 -0.06 6.28
CA LEU A 105 -11.48 -0.33 4.84
C LEU A 105 -10.56 0.60 4.05
N PHE A 106 -10.17 0.14 2.87
CA PHE A 106 -9.58 0.97 1.83
C PHE A 106 -10.43 0.91 0.57
N VAL A 107 -10.83 2.06 0.03
CA VAL A 107 -11.71 2.13 -1.15
C VAL A 107 -11.09 3.02 -2.21
N LEU A 108 -10.90 2.50 -3.41
CA LEU A 108 -10.32 3.23 -4.53
C LEU A 108 -11.13 3.00 -5.83
N PRO A 109 -12.19 3.78 -6.09
CA PRO A 109 -13.03 3.63 -7.27
C PRO A 109 -12.40 4.31 -8.50
N SER A 110 -11.22 3.82 -8.92
CA SER A 110 -10.47 4.39 -10.03
C SER A 110 -11.17 4.19 -11.37
N PHE A 111 -11.22 5.24 -12.18
CA PHE A 111 -11.59 5.15 -13.60
C PHE A 111 -10.44 4.57 -14.44
N TYR A 112 -9.22 4.68 -13.98
CA TYR A 112 -8.04 4.05 -14.56
C TYR A 112 -6.89 3.99 -13.56
N ASP A 113 -6.26 2.82 -13.46
CA ASP A 113 -5.00 2.61 -12.77
C ASP A 113 -4.32 1.35 -13.34
N ALA A 114 -3.09 1.45 -13.80
CA ALA A 114 -2.37 0.29 -14.33
C ALA A 114 -2.09 -0.76 -13.24
N CYS A 115 -1.67 -0.30 -12.05
CA CYS A 115 -1.48 -1.12 -10.85
C CYS A 115 -1.30 -0.18 -9.65
N SER A 116 -2.30 -0.07 -8.79
CA SER A 116 -2.27 0.84 -7.66
C SER A 116 -1.42 0.30 -6.51
N ASN A 117 -0.30 0.97 -6.21
CA ASN A 117 0.49 0.67 -5.02
C ASN A 117 -0.34 0.82 -3.74
N ALA A 118 -1.19 1.85 -3.67
CA ALA A 118 -2.02 2.09 -2.48
C ALA A 118 -2.99 0.93 -2.18
N VAL A 119 -3.53 0.26 -3.21
CA VAL A 119 -4.33 -0.98 -3.05
C VAL A 119 -3.48 -2.09 -2.45
N LEU A 120 -2.28 -2.31 -2.99
CA LEU A 120 -1.39 -3.38 -2.53
C LEU A 120 -0.85 -3.12 -1.11
N GLU A 121 -0.54 -1.87 -0.79
CA GLU A 121 -0.13 -1.43 0.55
C GLU A 121 -1.25 -1.63 1.58
N ALA A 122 -2.48 -1.28 1.23
CA ALA A 122 -3.65 -1.49 2.09
C ALA A 122 -3.91 -2.99 2.34
N LEU A 123 -3.81 -3.83 1.31
CA LEU A 123 -3.90 -5.29 1.43
C LEU A 123 -2.81 -5.84 2.34
N ALA A 124 -1.56 -5.39 2.16
CA ALA A 124 -0.42 -5.81 2.99
C ALA A 124 -0.63 -5.42 4.47
N CYS A 125 -1.29 -4.28 4.73
CA CYS A 125 -1.70 -3.88 6.08
C CYS A 125 -2.92 -4.63 6.61
N GLY A 126 -3.47 -5.61 5.89
CA GLY A 126 -4.60 -6.43 6.31
C GLY A 126 -5.95 -5.70 6.25
N LEU A 127 -6.08 -4.65 5.44
CA LEU A 127 -7.36 -3.97 5.22
C LEU A 127 -8.24 -4.75 4.26
N LYS A 128 -9.55 -4.65 4.47
CA LYS A 128 -10.54 -4.95 3.42
C LYS A 128 -10.42 -3.88 2.34
N VAL A 129 -10.35 -4.29 1.08
CA VAL A 129 -10.14 -3.37 -0.04
C VAL A 129 -11.26 -3.51 -1.06
N LEU A 130 -11.80 -2.39 -1.50
CA LEU A 130 -12.76 -2.31 -2.61
C LEU A 130 -12.15 -1.44 -3.73
N SER A 131 -12.16 -1.96 -4.95
CA SER A 131 -11.66 -1.22 -6.12
C SER A 131 -12.51 -1.52 -7.36
N THR A 132 -12.03 -1.20 -8.54
CA THR A 132 -12.76 -1.34 -9.80
C THR A 132 -12.05 -2.27 -10.77
N THR A 133 -12.78 -2.77 -11.76
CA THR A 133 -12.19 -3.52 -12.89
C THR A 133 -11.20 -2.69 -13.71
N ALA A 134 -11.29 -1.36 -13.65
CA ALA A 134 -10.37 -0.43 -14.32
C ALA A 134 -9.04 -0.23 -13.56
N ASN A 135 -8.86 -0.88 -12.41
CA ASN A 135 -7.63 -0.89 -11.64
C ASN A 135 -6.90 -2.24 -11.80
N GLY A 136 -5.70 -2.23 -12.36
CA GLY A 136 -4.93 -3.47 -12.55
C GLY A 136 -4.59 -4.22 -11.27
N SER A 137 -4.65 -3.56 -10.10
CA SER A 137 -4.52 -4.25 -8.80
C SER A 137 -5.75 -5.07 -8.42
N SER A 138 -6.86 -5.00 -9.16
CA SER A 138 -8.07 -5.78 -8.90
C SER A 138 -7.84 -7.29 -8.96
N VAL A 139 -6.81 -7.74 -9.67
CA VAL A 139 -6.42 -9.17 -9.75
C VAL A 139 -6.00 -9.77 -8.39
N PHE A 140 -5.69 -8.92 -7.41
CA PHE A 140 -5.36 -9.32 -6.04
C PHE A 140 -6.58 -9.35 -5.11
N LEU A 141 -7.75 -8.94 -5.61
CA LEU A 141 -8.98 -8.83 -4.83
C LEU A 141 -9.92 -9.99 -5.14
N PRO A 142 -10.74 -10.43 -4.16
CA PRO A 142 -11.91 -11.24 -4.44
C PRO A 142 -12.85 -10.51 -5.42
N GLN A 143 -13.56 -11.25 -6.25
CA GLN A 143 -14.43 -10.66 -7.29
C GLN A 143 -15.54 -9.78 -6.69
N GLU A 144 -16.07 -10.14 -5.53
CA GLU A 144 -17.05 -9.37 -4.76
C GLU A 144 -16.53 -8.00 -4.29
N HIS A 145 -15.20 -7.85 -4.19
CA HIS A 145 -14.51 -6.59 -3.83
C HIS A 145 -14.11 -5.75 -5.05
N VAL A 146 -14.66 -6.09 -6.23
CA VAL A 146 -14.38 -5.36 -7.47
C VAL A 146 -15.69 -4.87 -8.07
N THR A 147 -15.88 -3.54 -8.16
CA THR A 147 -17.03 -2.97 -8.86
C THR A 147 -16.74 -2.82 -10.36
N PRO A 148 -17.68 -3.16 -11.25
CA PRO A 148 -17.49 -3.01 -12.69
C PRO A 148 -17.59 -1.56 -13.17
N ASP A 149 -18.37 -0.71 -12.47
CA ASP A 149 -18.59 0.68 -12.83
C ASP A 149 -18.04 1.64 -11.75
N PRO A 150 -16.90 2.31 -12.00
CA PRO A 150 -16.36 3.29 -11.06
C PRO A 150 -17.25 4.54 -10.88
N GLY A 151 -18.23 4.76 -11.77
CA GLY A 151 -19.15 5.90 -11.71
C GLY A 151 -20.41 5.66 -10.88
N ASP A 152 -20.69 4.40 -10.53
CA ASP A 152 -21.88 4.02 -9.78
C ASP A 152 -21.69 4.17 -8.27
N ALA A 153 -22.15 5.30 -7.72
CA ALA A 153 -22.04 5.59 -6.29
C ALA A 153 -22.98 4.72 -5.44
N GLU A 154 -24.09 4.23 -5.98
CA GLU A 154 -25.06 3.39 -5.28
C GLU A 154 -24.52 1.97 -5.13
N ASP A 155 -24.01 1.36 -6.20
CA ASP A 155 -23.32 0.05 -6.13
C ASP A 155 -22.14 0.11 -5.18
N LEU A 156 -21.32 1.18 -5.27
CA LEU A 156 -20.18 1.36 -4.38
C LEU A 156 -20.61 1.45 -2.90
N ALA A 157 -21.68 2.19 -2.60
CA ALA A 157 -22.21 2.29 -1.23
C ALA A 157 -22.76 0.94 -0.74
N ALA A 158 -23.46 0.18 -1.60
CA ALA A 158 -23.99 -1.13 -1.27
C ALA A 158 -22.86 -2.12 -0.92
N ARG A 159 -21.80 -2.15 -1.73
CA ARG A 159 -20.61 -2.99 -1.48
C ARG A 159 -19.87 -2.59 -0.22
N ILE A 160 -19.71 -1.29 0.04
CA ILE A 160 -19.09 -0.80 1.28
C ILE A 160 -19.88 -1.27 2.50
N LYS A 161 -21.22 -1.25 2.47
CA LYS A 161 -22.06 -1.75 3.56
C LYS A 161 -21.80 -3.22 3.85
N VAL A 162 -21.75 -4.06 2.80
CA VAL A 162 -21.41 -5.49 2.95
C VAL A 162 -20.04 -5.67 3.56
N LEU A 163 -19.04 -4.96 3.04
CA LEU A 163 -17.65 -5.05 3.51
C LEU A 163 -17.46 -4.61 4.97
N ILE A 164 -18.25 -3.65 5.45
CA ILE A 164 -18.17 -3.22 6.87
C ILE A 164 -18.44 -4.42 7.79
N ASP A 165 -19.41 -5.25 7.48
CA ASP A 165 -19.85 -6.37 8.31
C ASP A 165 -19.02 -7.65 8.10
N GLU A 166 -18.20 -7.71 7.06
CA GLU A 166 -17.31 -8.85 6.84
C GLU A 166 -16.21 -8.95 7.89
N PRO A 167 -15.71 -10.17 8.20
CA PRO A 167 -14.54 -10.33 9.05
C PRO A 167 -13.30 -9.70 8.41
N ALA A 168 -12.30 -9.39 9.23
CA ALA A 168 -10.99 -8.94 8.72
C ALA A 168 -10.40 -10.01 7.80
N PRO A 169 -9.77 -9.61 6.68
CA PRO A 169 -9.14 -10.56 5.76
C PRO A 169 -7.98 -11.28 6.45
N GLY A 170 -7.65 -12.47 5.97
CA GLY A 170 -6.43 -13.15 6.35
C GLY A 170 -5.16 -12.40 5.88
N PRO A 171 -3.97 -12.94 6.19
CA PRO A 171 -2.72 -12.36 5.73
C PRO A 171 -2.70 -12.18 4.21
N PHE A 172 -2.20 -11.04 3.75
CA PHE A 172 -2.02 -10.81 2.32
C PHE A 172 -1.13 -11.90 1.71
N ARG A 173 -1.60 -12.49 0.62
CA ARG A 173 -0.86 -13.48 -0.18
C ARG A 173 -0.85 -13.05 -1.63
N ILE A 174 0.30 -13.18 -2.25
CA ILE A 174 0.42 -12.98 -3.70
C ILE A 174 -0.24 -14.20 -4.36
N PRO A 175 -1.21 -14.02 -5.27
CA PRO A 175 -1.80 -15.15 -5.99
C PRO A 175 -0.74 -15.96 -6.76
N ASP A 176 -0.85 -17.29 -6.76
CA ASP A 176 0.16 -18.20 -7.31
C ASP A 176 0.51 -17.89 -8.77
N HIS A 177 -0.48 -17.54 -9.60
CA HIS A 177 -0.26 -17.19 -11.01
C HIS A 177 0.54 -15.90 -11.19
N ILE A 178 0.46 -14.97 -10.22
CA ILE A 178 1.26 -13.72 -10.21
C ILE A 178 2.66 -14.03 -9.70
N GLN A 179 2.78 -14.85 -8.65
CA GLN A 179 4.08 -15.30 -8.13
C GLN A 179 4.89 -16.01 -9.22
N ALA A 180 4.27 -16.96 -9.94
CA ALA A 180 4.93 -17.66 -11.05
C ALA A 180 5.41 -16.71 -12.15
N GLY A 181 4.65 -15.66 -12.44
CA GLY A 181 5.04 -14.62 -13.40
C GLY A 181 6.24 -13.80 -12.93
N LEU A 182 6.30 -13.47 -11.64
CA LEU A 182 7.44 -12.76 -11.02
C LEU A 182 8.70 -13.63 -11.03
N ASP A 183 8.59 -14.90 -10.67
CA ASP A 183 9.71 -15.84 -10.66
C ASP A 183 10.30 -16.01 -12.05
N THR A 184 9.45 -16.16 -13.08
CA THR A 184 9.86 -16.22 -14.49
C THR A 184 10.60 -14.95 -14.90
N TRP A 185 10.10 -13.78 -14.52
CA TRP A 185 10.73 -12.50 -14.86
C TRP A 185 12.09 -12.34 -14.18
N VAL A 186 12.22 -12.70 -12.90
CA VAL A 186 13.50 -12.68 -12.18
C VAL A 186 14.51 -13.58 -12.86
N GLN A 187 14.11 -14.77 -13.31
CA GLN A 187 14.97 -15.67 -14.05
C GLN A 187 15.47 -15.05 -15.35
N VAL A 188 14.58 -14.47 -16.17
CA VAL A 188 14.95 -13.82 -17.45
C VAL A 188 15.93 -12.66 -17.21
N VAL A 189 15.68 -11.82 -16.18
CA VAL A 189 16.59 -10.70 -15.87
C VAL A 189 17.96 -11.20 -15.44
N ASN A 190 18.04 -12.25 -14.64
CA ASN A 190 19.32 -12.82 -14.22
C ASN A 190 20.08 -13.40 -15.40
N GLU A 191 19.42 -14.14 -16.30
CA GLU A 191 20.02 -14.70 -17.52
C GLU A 191 20.57 -13.60 -18.45
N GLU A 192 19.81 -12.49 -18.63
CA GLU A 192 20.30 -11.36 -19.41
C GLU A 192 21.47 -10.62 -18.77
N CYS A 193 21.45 -10.47 -17.42
CA CYS A 193 22.55 -9.86 -16.70
C CYS A 193 23.82 -10.68 -16.80
N ASP A 194 23.72 -12.02 -16.68
CA ASP A 194 24.86 -12.93 -16.80
C ASP A 194 25.45 -12.90 -18.21
N GLN A 195 24.63 -12.84 -19.25
CA GLN A 195 25.08 -12.70 -20.64
C GLN A 195 25.83 -11.38 -20.88
N ARG A 196 25.37 -10.26 -20.31
CA ARG A 196 26.01 -8.95 -20.45
C ARG A 196 27.30 -8.80 -19.65
N THR A 197 27.41 -9.50 -18.52
CA THR A 197 28.57 -9.40 -17.62
C THR A 197 29.64 -10.45 -17.91
N GLY A 198 29.39 -11.39 -18.84
CA GLY A 198 30.34 -12.45 -19.22
C GLY A 198 30.64 -13.44 -18.07
N LYS A 199 29.82 -13.49 -17.05
CA LYS A 199 29.92 -14.46 -15.96
C LYS A 199 29.09 -15.70 -16.27
N SER A 200 29.58 -16.48 -17.24
CA SER A 200 29.14 -17.88 -17.35
C SER A 200 29.74 -18.68 -16.18
N GLY A 201 28.84 -19.19 -15.37
CA GLY A 201 28.99 -20.11 -14.24
C GLY A 201 30.33 -20.77 -13.98
N GLU A 202 31.11 -20.24 -13.04
CA GLU A 202 31.94 -21.05 -12.16
C GLU A 202 31.55 -20.75 -10.72
N VAL A 203 30.67 -21.60 -10.18
CA VAL A 203 30.50 -21.72 -8.73
C VAL A 203 31.82 -22.36 -8.23
N ARG A 204 32.77 -21.53 -7.82
CA ARG A 204 33.91 -22.00 -7.06
C ARG A 204 33.41 -22.41 -5.67
N GLU A 205 33.21 -23.69 -5.47
CA GLU A 205 33.23 -24.33 -4.14
C GLU A 205 34.53 -23.93 -3.46
N ARG A 206 34.47 -23.04 -2.48
CA ARG A 206 35.58 -22.85 -1.53
C ARG A 206 35.55 -24.05 -0.57
N LYS A 207 36.37 -25.07 -0.86
CA LYS A 207 36.79 -26.05 0.12
C LYS A 207 37.47 -25.29 1.24
N ALA A 208 36.96 -25.47 2.44
CA ALA A 208 37.68 -25.19 3.67
C ALA A 208 38.82 -26.22 3.79
N ASP A 209 40.05 -25.78 3.65
CA ASP A 209 41.21 -26.53 4.09
C ASP A 209 42.02 -25.64 5.02
N GLY A 210 42.03 -26.00 6.28
CA GLY A 210 42.85 -25.37 7.29
C GLY A 210 44.24 -25.91 7.24
N THR A 211 45.21 -25.04 7.38
CA THR A 211 46.47 -25.30 8.10
C THR A 211 47.10 -23.96 8.48
N GLU A 212 47.48 -23.90 9.74
CA GLU A 212 48.31 -22.90 10.40
C GLU A 212 49.72 -22.87 9.77
N GLU A 213 50.33 -21.67 9.75
CA GLU A 213 51.67 -21.47 10.31
C GLU A 213 52.11 -20.02 10.19
N ASN A 214 52.64 -19.52 11.13
CA ASN A 214 53.24 -18.52 11.93
C ASN A 214 54.51 -17.86 11.30
N GLU A 215 54.87 -16.73 11.90
CA GLU A 215 56.09 -15.92 11.77
C GLU A 215 56.06 -14.78 10.70
N GLY A 216 56.31 -13.52 11.00
CA GLY A 216 56.99 -12.82 12.04
C GLY A 216 57.48 -11.48 11.49
N ASN A 217 57.36 -10.47 12.30
CA ASN A 217 58.30 -9.35 12.39
C ASN A 217 58.25 -8.12 11.46
N GLY A 218 58.06 -6.94 12.07
CA GLY A 218 58.83 -5.76 11.66
C GLY A 218 58.07 -4.42 11.55
N LYS A 219 57.87 -3.74 12.69
CA LYS A 219 58.12 -2.29 12.95
C LYS A 219 58.01 -1.28 11.75
N LYS A 220 57.40 -0.17 11.85
CA LYS A 220 57.16 0.91 12.84
C LYS A 220 56.41 2.10 12.15
N PRO A 221 56.08 3.18 12.83
CA PRO A 221 54.82 3.92 12.66
C PRO A 221 54.99 5.40 12.17
N HIS A 222 53.79 6.08 12.11
CA HIS A 222 53.54 7.53 12.11
C HIS A 222 53.60 8.31 10.77
N PRO A 223 52.94 9.47 10.68
CA PRO A 223 52.02 10.16 11.58
C PRO A 223 50.75 10.71 10.89
N SER A 224 49.80 11.14 11.72
CA SER A 224 48.71 12.07 11.37
C SER A 224 49.24 13.50 11.14
N PRO A 225 48.49 14.36 10.47
CA PRO A 225 48.20 15.68 10.98
C PRO A 225 46.72 16.03 11.00
N SER A 226 46.25 16.50 12.15
CA SER A 226 45.79 17.82 12.56
C SER A 226 44.81 18.52 11.62
N GLN A 227 43.62 18.71 12.12
CA GLN A 227 42.82 19.91 12.34
C GLN A 227 43.26 21.16 11.58
N ASP A 228 42.33 21.78 10.88
CA ASP A 228 41.88 23.15 11.08
C ASP A 228 40.98 23.63 9.92
N PHE A 229 39.95 24.27 10.33
CA PHE A 229 38.90 25.17 9.86
C PHE A 229 37.54 24.55 9.57
#